data_4930372817346445616989f6b160a101
#
_entry.id   4930372817346445616989f6b160a101
#
_cell.length_a   1.000
_cell.length_b   1.000
_cell.length_c   1.000
_cell.angle_alpha   90.00
_cell.angle_beta   90.00
_cell.angle_gamma   90.00
#
_symmetry.space_group_name_H-M   'P 1'
#
loop_
_entity.id
_entity.type
_entity.pdbx_description
1 polymer ?
#
loop_
_entity_poly.entity_id
_entity_poly.type
_entity_poly.pdbx_seq_one_letter_code
_entity_poly.pdbx_strand_id
1 'polypeptide(L)'
;MLGGVLLVLLLLIVTIAVGYFWVRNTIRTQDEERAAAQVHTVYPTPGKCDPSTLKSTVQGPESVSVGAGATFSISLVNGGQAPCLIDVGSQALGVRVSSGSQQVWDSVTCPVGQTEKALLLPAGKGADVNVTWNGNAATSDCAAANAAPASPASPAGASASSTPSATASSAASPSAGQAQTAPGSAAGAGTYRFRFVMGDKDLTEDRVFVVG
;
A
#
# COMPACT_ATOMS: atom_id res chain seq x y z
N MET A 1 -35.64 -38.12 73.54
CA MET A 1 -34.37 -37.55 73.09
C MET A 1 -33.83 -38.16 71.78
N LEU A 2 -34.06 -39.44 71.48
CA LEU A 2 -33.58 -40.10 70.26
C LEU A 2 -34.17 -39.52 68.96
N GLY A 3 -35.45 -39.12 68.95
CA GLY A 3 -36.10 -38.55 67.76
C GLY A 3 -35.54 -37.20 67.28
N GLY A 4 -35.10 -36.37 68.22
CA GLY A 4 -34.50 -35.07 67.89
C GLY A 4 -33.11 -35.21 67.25
N VAL A 5 -32.30 -36.18 67.73
CA VAL A 5 -30.97 -36.45 67.15
C VAL A 5 -31.10 -36.99 65.75
N LEU A 6 -32.08 -37.86 65.49
CA LEU A 6 -32.33 -38.43 64.17
C LEU A 6 -32.78 -37.36 63.15
N LEU A 7 -33.58 -36.42 63.58
CA LEU A 7 -34.04 -35.32 62.72
C LEU A 7 -32.91 -34.35 62.36
N VAL A 8 -32.00 -34.04 63.32
CA VAL A 8 -30.83 -33.20 63.06
C VAL A 8 -29.84 -33.90 62.08
N LEU A 9 -29.62 -35.20 62.25
CA LEU A 9 -28.80 -35.96 61.32
C LEU A 9 -29.35 -36.00 59.90
N LEU A 10 -30.68 -36.14 59.76
CA LEU A 10 -31.34 -36.12 58.48
C LEU A 10 -31.22 -34.77 57.78
N LEU A 11 -31.39 -33.66 58.53
CA LEU A 11 -31.19 -32.33 58.02
C LEU A 11 -29.74 -32.07 57.56
N LEU A 12 -28.75 -32.56 58.32
CA LEU A 12 -27.34 -32.47 57.94
C LEU A 12 -27.03 -33.24 56.64
N ILE A 13 -27.57 -34.45 56.48
CA ILE A 13 -27.36 -35.24 55.27
C ILE A 13 -28.02 -34.53 54.06
N VAL A 14 -29.21 -33.98 54.20
CA VAL A 14 -29.90 -33.24 53.12
C VAL A 14 -29.11 -32.00 52.72
N THR A 15 -28.63 -31.21 53.70
CA THR A 15 -27.84 -29.99 53.38
C THR A 15 -26.55 -30.32 52.67
N ILE A 16 -25.83 -31.39 53.10
CA ILE A 16 -24.63 -31.85 52.43
C ILE A 16 -24.92 -32.37 51.01
N ALA A 17 -26.00 -33.12 50.83
CA ALA A 17 -26.41 -33.63 49.53
C ALA A 17 -26.78 -32.50 48.56
N VAL A 18 -27.56 -31.50 49.02
CA VAL A 18 -27.94 -30.32 48.22
C VAL A 18 -26.69 -29.49 47.87
N GLY A 19 -25.81 -29.26 48.86
CA GLY A 19 -24.55 -28.53 48.61
C GLY A 19 -23.64 -29.26 47.58
N TYR A 20 -23.52 -30.57 47.72
CA TYR A 20 -22.74 -31.38 46.76
C TYR A 20 -23.33 -31.33 45.36
N PHE A 21 -24.66 -31.43 45.26
CA PHE A 21 -25.34 -31.38 43.94
C PHE A 21 -25.18 -29.99 43.28
N TRP A 22 -25.27 -28.94 44.12
CA TRP A 22 -25.11 -27.57 43.62
C TRP A 22 -23.67 -27.30 43.11
N VAL A 23 -22.65 -27.69 43.87
CA VAL A 23 -21.23 -27.56 43.47
C VAL A 23 -20.95 -28.37 42.21
N ARG A 24 -21.41 -29.62 42.17
CA ARG A 24 -21.23 -30.47 40.99
C ARG A 24 -21.89 -29.91 39.74
N ASN A 25 -23.06 -29.31 39.84
CA ASN A 25 -23.76 -28.68 38.73
C ASN A 25 -23.00 -27.44 38.24
N THR A 26 -22.50 -26.60 39.17
CA THR A 26 -21.76 -25.39 38.85
C THR A 26 -20.42 -25.74 38.15
N ILE A 27 -19.74 -26.79 38.57
CA ILE A 27 -18.51 -27.25 37.89
C ILE A 27 -18.81 -27.72 36.46
N ARG A 28 -19.89 -28.49 36.28
CA ARG A 28 -20.26 -28.95 34.92
C ARG A 28 -20.57 -27.81 33.96
N THR A 29 -21.31 -26.80 34.39
CA THR A 29 -21.60 -25.63 33.53
C THR A 29 -20.34 -24.86 33.17
N GLN A 30 -19.39 -24.72 34.10
CA GLN A 30 -18.10 -24.10 33.80
C GLN A 30 -17.23 -24.91 32.83
N ASP A 31 -17.29 -26.24 32.94
CA ASP A 31 -16.51 -27.10 32.01
C ASP A 31 -17.13 -27.09 30.60
N GLU A 32 -18.46 -26.99 30.47
CA GLU A 32 -19.13 -26.83 29.20
C GLU A 32 -18.82 -25.47 28.56
N GLU A 33 -18.81 -24.37 29.32
CA GLU A 33 -18.42 -23.06 28.85
C GLU A 33 -16.94 -23.01 28.41
N ARG A 34 -16.05 -23.66 29.17
CA ARG A 34 -14.64 -23.79 28.78
C ARG A 34 -14.44 -24.63 27.54
N ALA A 35 -15.19 -25.75 27.42
CA ALA A 35 -15.15 -26.57 26.23
C ALA A 35 -15.67 -25.82 25.00
N ALA A 36 -16.75 -25.03 25.13
CA ALA A 36 -17.27 -24.16 24.08
C ALA A 36 -16.28 -23.05 23.68
N ALA A 37 -15.57 -22.45 24.67
CA ALA A 37 -14.54 -21.45 24.41
C ALA A 37 -13.27 -22.03 23.76
N GLN A 38 -13.03 -23.33 23.88
CA GLN A 38 -11.89 -24.03 23.28
C GLN A 38 -12.17 -24.58 21.88
N VAL A 39 -13.37 -24.37 21.33
CA VAL A 39 -13.61 -24.67 19.92
C VAL A 39 -12.76 -23.72 19.07
N HIS A 40 -11.53 -24.12 18.79
CA HIS A 40 -10.69 -23.48 17.79
C HIS A 40 -11.39 -23.61 16.45
N THR A 41 -12.10 -22.57 16.06
CA THR A 41 -12.56 -22.45 14.67
C THR A 41 -11.32 -22.32 13.82
N VAL A 42 -10.87 -23.43 13.23
CA VAL A 42 -9.77 -23.42 12.27
C VAL A 42 -10.28 -22.68 11.03
N TYR A 43 -10.04 -21.39 10.98
CA TYR A 43 -10.27 -20.64 9.75
C TYR A 43 -9.19 -21.06 8.75
N PRO A 44 -9.56 -21.48 7.53
CA PRO A 44 -8.58 -21.74 6.50
C PRO A 44 -7.73 -20.50 6.28
N THR A 45 -6.41 -20.68 6.23
CA THR A 45 -5.48 -19.57 5.97
C THR A 45 -5.84 -18.96 4.60
N PRO A 46 -6.14 -17.66 4.52
CA PRO A 46 -6.45 -17.03 3.25
C PRO A 46 -5.27 -17.16 2.29
N GLY A 47 -5.55 -17.58 1.05
CA GLY A 47 -4.56 -17.60 -0.03
C GLY A 47 -4.21 -16.19 -0.50
N LYS A 48 -3.19 -16.08 -1.36
CA LYS A 48 -2.88 -14.82 -2.05
C LYS A 48 -4.02 -14.45 -2.99
N CYS A 49 -4.27 -13.13 -3.12
CA CYS A 49 -5.24 -12.65 -4.10
C CYS A 49 -4.76 -12.98 -5.53
N ASP A 50 -5.66 -13.48 -6.35
CA ASP A 50 -5.42 -13.66 -7.77
C ASP A 50 -5.53 -12.28 -8.46
N PRO A 51 -4.47 -11.78 -9.12
CA PRO A 51 -4.51 -10.49 -9.82
C PRO A 51 -5.65 -10.37 -10.83
N SER A 52 -6.07 -11.47 -11.45
CA SER A 52 -7.17 -11.48 -12.43
C SER A 52 -8.53 -11.23 -11.81
N THR A 53 -8.71 -11.48 -10.52
CA THR A 53 -9.95 -11.23 -9.78
C THR A 53 -9.97 -9.86 -9.08
N LEU A 54 -8.84 -9.17 -9.06
CA LEU A 54 -8.75 -7.82 -8.49
C LEU A 54 -9.32 -6.80 -9.48
N LYS A 55 -10.27 -6.01 -9.01
CA LYS A 55 -10.74 -4.82 -9.73
C LYS A 55 -9.93 -3.62 -9.26
N SER A 56 -9.29 -2.93 -10.21
CA SER A 56 -8.48 -1.75 -9.92
C SER A 56 -9.13 -0.49 -10.48
N THR A 57 -9.12 0.59 -9.70
CA THR A 57 -9.49 1.93 -10.16
C THR A 57 -8.33 2.86 -9.82
N VAL A 58 -7.86 3.59 -10.84
CA VAL A 58 -6.66 4.42 -10.74
C VAL A 58 -7.04 5.89 -10.84
N GLN A 59 -6.40 6.71 -10.00
CA GLN A 59 -6.49 8.16 -10.03
C GLN A 59 -5.09 8.76 -10.00
N GLY A 60 -4.91 9.87 -10.68
CA GLY A 60 -3.67 10.64 -10.70
C GLY A 60 -3.94 12.06 -11.20
N PRO A 61 -2.97 12.96 -11.08
CA PRO A 61 -3.14 14.32 -11.59
C PRO A 61 -3.20 14.33 -13.12
N GLU A 62 -3.90 15.28 -13.68
CA GLU A 62 -3.87 15.55 -15.13
C GLU A 62 -2.64 16.39 -15.50
N SER A 63 -2.20 17.26 -14.58
CA SER A 63 -0.99 18.07 -14.74
C SER A 63 -0.33 18.36 -13.41
N VAL A 64 1.00 18.55 -13.42
CA VAL A 64 1.82 18.98 -12.29
C VAL A 64 2.88 19.95 -12.77
N SER A 65 3.32 20.85 -11.91
CA SER A 65 4.45 21.74 -12.23
C SER A 65 5.78 21.00 -12.17
N VAL A 66 6.77 21.46 -12.93
CA VAL A 66 8.14 20.91 -12.91
C VAL A 66 8.68 20.94 -11.46
N GLY A 67 9.14 19.77 -10.98
CA GLY A 67 9.68 19.60 -9.64
C GLY A 67 8.64 19.51 -8.51
N ALA A 68 7.34 19.65 -8.78
CA ALA A 68 6.31 19.59 -7.73
C ALA A 68 6.00 18.17 -7.27
N GLY A 69 6.33 17.17 -8.06
CA GLY A 69 5.95 15.79 -7.79
C GLY A 69 4.47 15.49 -8.07
N ALA A 70 4.08 14.26 -7.81
CA ALA A 70 2.72 13.77 -8.05
C ALA A 70 2.33 12.69 -7.04
N THR A 71 1.05 12.62 -6.70
CA THR A 71 0.48 11.49 -5.95
C THR A 71 -0.45 10.69 -6.86
N PHE A 72 -0.20 9.40 -6.93
CA PHE A 72 -0.99 8.44 -7.68
C PHE A 72 -1.73 7.54 -6.71
N SER A 73 -3.01 7.30 -6.94
CA SER A 73 -3.86 6.50 -6.06
C SER A 73 -4.43 5.32 -6.83
N ILE A 74 -4.47 4.16 -6.18
CA ILE A 74 -5.15 2.99 -6.69
C ILE A 74 -6.10 2.45 -5.62
N SER A 75 -7.33 2.16 -6.02
CA SER A 75 -8.29 1.41 -5.24
C SER A 75 -8.34 -0.02 -5.78
N LEU A 76 -8.04 -0.98 -4.92
CA LEU A 76 -8.04 -2.41 -5.23
C LEU A 76 -9.21 -3.08 -4.52
N VAL A 77 -10.09 -3.74 -5.26
CA VAL A 77 -11.26 -4.44 -4.72
C VAL A 77 -11.15 -5.94 -5.03
N ASN A 78 -11.32 -6.79 -4.03
CA ASN A 78 -11.40 -8.23 -4.22
C ASN A 78 -12.73 -8.58 -4.90
N GLY A 79 -12.69 -8.88 -6.18
CA GLY A 79 -13.85 -9.37 -6.95
C GLY A 79 -14.11 -10.86 -6.83
N GLY A 80 -13.26 -11.60 -6.11
CA GLY A 80 -13.44 -13.02 -5.81
C GLY A 80 -14.52 -13.29 -4.75
N GLN A 81 -14.84 -14.57 -4.55
CA GLN A 81 -15.88 -15.01 -3.60
C GLN A 81 -15.33 -15.29 -2.20
N ALA A 82 -14.01 -15.44 -2.06
CA ALA A 82 -13.34 -15.74 -0.81
C ALA A 82 -12.41 -14.60 -0.38
N PRO A 83 -12.14 -14.45 0.92
CA PRO A 83 -11.12 -13.52 1.40
C PRO A 83 -9.74 -13.95 0.91
N CYS A 84 -8.89 -12.99 0.57
CA CYS A 84 -7.53 -13.23 0.11
C CYS A 84 -6.53 -12.23 0.72
N LEU A 85 -5.25 -12.58 0.73
CA LEU A 85 -4.15 -11.74 1.19
C LEU A 85 -3.48 -11.04 0.00
N ILE A 86 -3.31 -9.73 0.10
CA ILE A 86 -2.56 -8.92 -0.86
C ILE A 86 -1.45 -8.18 -0.12
N ASP A 87 -0.27 -8.13 -0.70
CA ASP A 87 0.79 -7.26 -0.21
C ASP A 87 0.73 -5.92 -0.97
N VAL A 88 0.51 -4.84 -0.22
CA VAL A 88 0.49 -3.47 -0.73
C VAL A 88 1.69 -2.66 -0.23
N GLY A 89 2.72 -3.34 0.25
CA GLY A 89 4.01 -2.73 0.59
C GLY A 89 4.72 -2.17 -0.64
N SER A 90 5.62 -1.23 -0.42
CA SER A 90 6.28 -0.49 -1.50
C SER A 90 7.19 -1.33 -2.41
N GLN A 91 7.55 -2.56 -1.99
CA GLN A 91 8.23 -3.53 -2.86
C GLN A 91 7.27 -4.38 -3.70
N ALA A 92 6.02 -4.54 -3.25
CA ALA A 92 5.04 -5.39 -3.92
C ALA A 92 4.14 -4.60 -4.87
N LEU A 93 3.71 -3.40 -4.46
CA LEU A 93 2.82 -2.53 -5.22
C LEU A 93 3.45 -1.15 -5.39
N GLY A 94 3.60 -0.72 -6.61
CA GLY A 94 4.21 0.57 -6.92
C GLY A 94 3.72 1.19 -8.21
N VAL A 95 4.38 2.29 -8.58
CA VAL A 95 4.09 3.07 -9.77
C VAL A 95 5.35 3.19 -10.61
N ARG A 96 5.19 3.00 -11.91
CA ARG A 96 6.21 3.27 -12.91
C ARG A 96 5.79 4.48 -13.73
N VAL A 97 6.68 5.47 -13.83
CA VAL A 97 6.50 6.68 -14.64
C VAL A 97 7.45 6.62 -15.84
N SER A 98 6.93 6.92 -17.02
CA SER A 98 7.70 6.94 -18.27
C SER A 98 7.38 8.17 -19.13
N SER A 99 8.33 8.58 -19.97
CA SER A 99 8.15 9.60 -21.00
C SER A 99 8.60 9.01 -22.33
N GLY A 100 7.69 8.89 -23.28
CA GLY A 100 7.92 8.11 -24.49
C GLY A 100 8.26 6.65 -24.18
N SER A 101 9.40 6.17 -24.63
CA SER A 101 9.94 4.84 -24.34
C SER A 101 10.86 4.80 -23.11
N GLN A 102 11.14 5.94 -22.49
CA GLN A 102 12.08 6.06 -21.41
C GLN A 102 11.39 5.94 -20.05
N GLN A 103 11.87 5.02 -19.20
CA GLN A 103 11.45 4.96 -17.80
C GLN A 103 12.12 6.11 -17.06
N VAL A 104 11.32 6.92 -16.36
CA VAL A 104 11.76 8.10 -15.62
C VAL A 104 11.86 7.81 -14.14
N TRP A 105 10.92 7.03 -13.63
CA TRP A 105 10.86 6.67 -12.22
C TRP A 105 10.16 5.33 -12.00
N ASP A 106 10.60 4.62 -10.96
CA ASP A 106 10.01 3.34 -10.56
C ASP A 106 10.06 3.22 -9.03
N SER A 107 8.90 3.27 -8.39
CA SER A 107 8.80 3.20 -6.93
C SER A 107 9.12 1.82 -6.36
N VAL A 108 9.02 0.75 -7.15
CA VAL A 108 9.32 -0.60 -6.69
C VAL A 108 10.84 -0.81 -6.62
N THR A 109 11.56 -0.23 -7.58
CA THR A 109 13.03 -0.27 -7.57
C THR A 109 13.62 0.51 -6.41
N CYS A 110 12.99 1.62 -6.03
CA CYS A 110 13.42 2.47 -4.92
C CYS A 110 12.27 2.64 -3.90
N PRO A 111 11.97 1.60 -3.13
CA PRO A 111 10.83 1.61 -2.22
C PRO A 111 11.00 2.60 -1.08
N VAL A 112 9.93 3.32 -0.74
CA VAL A 112 9.83 4.25 0.38
C VAL A 112 8.77 3.76 1.35
N GLY A 113 9.05 3.84 2.65
CA GLY A 113 8.11 3.44 3.70
C GLY A 113 8.13 1.95 3.99
N GLN A 114 6.97 1.37 4.31
CA GLN A 114 6.86 -0.06 4.60
C GLN A 114 7.03 -0.87 3.32
N THR A 115 8.07 -1.69 3.27
CA THR A 115 8.39 -2.55 2.12
C THR A 115 7.41 -3.70 1.96
N GLU A 116 6.89 -4.21 3.06
CA GLU A 116 5.88 -5.27 3.12
C GLU A 116 4.67 -4.82 3.93
N LYS A 117 3.49 -4.94 3.38
CA LYS A 117 2.21 -4.60 4.03
C LYS A 117 1.12 -5.54 3.57
N ALA A 118 1.04 -6.69 4.23
CA ALA A 118 0.00 -7.67 3.93
C ALA A 118 -1.37 -7.20 4.45
N LEU A 119 -2.36 -7.19 3.59
CA LEU A 119 -3.75 -6.87 3.90
C LEU A 119 -4.65 -8.05 3.57
N LEU A 120 -5.60 -8.34 4.46
CA LEU A 120 -6.69 -9.26 4.18
C LEU A 120 -7.81 -8.49 3.49
N LEU A 121 -8.15 -8.88 2.26
CA LEU A 121 -9.27 -8.35 1.52
C LEU A 121 -10.43 -9.34 1.54
N PRO A 122 -11.49 -9.10 2.31
CA PRO A 122 -12.72 -9.89 2.22
C PRO A 122 -13.35 -9.75 0.83
N ALA A 123 -14.17 -10.70 0.43
CA ALA A 123 -14.91 -10.64 -0.84
C ALA A 123 -15.69 -9.33 -0.98
N GLY A 124 -15.55 -8.64 -2.10
CA GLY A 124 -16.20 -7.36 -2.39
C GLY A 124 -15.66 -6.16 -1.61
N LYS A 125 -14.62 -6.34 -0.77
CA LYS A 125 -13.96 -5.24 -0.06
C LYS A 125 -12.66 -4.83 -0.76
N GLY A 126 -12.23 -3.58 -0.50
CA GLY A 126 -11.05 -3.03 -1.13
C GLY A 126 -10.13 -2.33 -0.16
N ALA A 127 -9.00 -1.91 -0.71
CA ALA A 127 -8.00 -1.07 -0.05
C ALA A 127 -7.53 0.01 -1.03
N ASP A 128 -7.29 1.21 -0.49
CA ASP A 128 -6.74 2.33 -1.22
C ASP A 128 -5.27 2.47 -0.90
N VAL A 129 -4.46 2.67 -1.93
CA VAL A 129 -3.01 2.85 -1.82
C VAL A 129 -2.60 4.10 -2.56
N ASN A 130 -1.79 4.92 -1.91
CA ASN A 130 -1.22 6.13 -2.48
C ASN A 130 0.28 5.97 -2.63
N VAL A 131 0.80 6.33 -3.79
CA VAL A 131 2.23 6.36 -4.09
C VAL A 131 2.60 7.77 -4.52
N THR A 132 3.58 8.37 -3.85
CA THR A 132 4.02 9.74 -4.12
C THR A 132 5.36 9.72 -4.84
N TRP A 133 5.40 10.39 -5.96
CA TRP A 133 6.60 10.70 -6.72
C TRP A 133 7.07 12.12 -6.38
N ASN A 134 8.34 12.31 -6.12
CA ASN A 134 8.92 13.61 -5.79
C ASN A 134 9.17 14.52 -7.01
N GLY A 135 8.86 14.07 -8.22
CA GLY A 135 9.10 14.84 -9.45
C GLY A 135 10.51 14.70 -10.01
N ASN A 136 11.38 13.89 -9.41
CA ASN A 136 12.74 13.67 -9.90
C ASN A 136 12.82 12.46 -10.83
N ALA A 137 13.72 12.52 -11.80
CA ALA A 137 14.06 11.36 -12.61
C ALA A 137 15.03 10.47 -11.82
N ALA A 138 14.59 9.23 -11.54
CA ALA A 138 15.38 8.27 -10.77
C ALA A 138 14.95 6.85 -11.11
N THR A 139 15.71 6.19 -11.97
CA THR A 139 15.42 4.81 -12.37
C THR A 139 16.17 3.79 -11.52
N SER A 140 17.37 4.12 -11.05
CA SER A 140 18.22 3.23 -10.24
C SER A 140 18.92 3.94 -9.07
N ASP A 141 18.90 5.27 -9.04
CA ASP A 141 19.45 6.06 -7.94
C ASP A 141 18.36 6.31 -6.88
N CYS A 142 18.31 5.44 -5.89
CA CYS A 142 17.33 5.53 -4.81
C CYS A 142 17.53 6.74 -3.90
N ALA A 143 18.73 7.30 -3.82
CA ALA A 143 18.95 8.54 -3.07
C ALA A 143 18.24 9.71 -3.77
N ALA A 144 18.33 9.79 -5.09
CA ALA A 144 17.64 10.79 -5.89
C ALA A 144 16.12 10.57 -5.91
N ALA A 145 15.67 9.31 -5.98
CA ALA A 145 14.23 8.97 -5.91
C ALA A 145 13.58 9.42 -4.61
N ASN A 146 14.34 9.40 -3.51
CA ASN A 146 13.86 9.69 -2.16
C ASN A 146 14.25 11.10 -1.66
N ALA A 147 14.98 11.86 -2.47
CA ALA A 147 15.34 13.23 -2.14
C ALA A 147 14.08 14.13 -2.03
N ALA A 148 14.20 15.22 -1.30
CA ALA A 148 13.16 16.25 -1.31
C ALA A 148 12.93 16.75 -2.75
N PRO A 149 11.70 17.17 -3.12
CA PRO A 149 11.43 17.77 -4.43
C PRO A 149 12.46 18.86 -4.72
N ALA A 150 13.05 18.84 -5.92
CA ALA A 150 13.97 19.89 -6.31
C ALA A 150 13.20 21.21 -6.35
N SER A 151 13.54 22.16 -5.49
CA SER A 151 13.03 23.54 -5.62
C SER A 151 13.36 24.03 -7.03
N PRO A 152 12.39 24.65 -7.74
CA PRO A 152 12.68 25.25 -9.03
C PRO A 152 13.89 26.18 -8.86
N ALA A 153 14.95 25.92 -9.61
CA ALA A 153 16.15 26.73 -9.55
C ALA A 153 15.75 28.18 -9.83
N SER A 154 15.83 29.04 -8.83
CA SER A 154 15.81 30.51 -9.05
C SER A 154 16.85 30.78 -10.13
N PRO A 155 16.51 31.56 -11.17
CA PRO A 155 17.51 31.93 -12.16
C PRO A 155 18.66 32.65 -11.44
N ALA A 156 19.80 31.97 -11.32
CA ALA A 156 21.01 32.56 -10.79
C ALA A 156 21.34 33.78 -11.65
N GLY A 157 21.35 34.95 -11.02
CA GLY A 157 21.63 36.20 -11.65
C GLY A 157 22.86 36.10 -12.53
N ALA A 158 22.68 36.40 -13.82
CA ALA A 158 23.76 36.56 -14.78
C ALA A 158 24.62 37.73 -14.34
N SER A 159 25.79 37.44 -13.75
CA SER A 159 26.89 38.41 -13.73
C SER A 159 27.59 38.34 -15.07
N ALA A 160 27.38 39.41 -15.81
CA ALA A 160 28.02 39.67 -17.09
C ALA A 160 29.54 39.82 -16.93
N SER A 161 30.31 39.22 -17.81
CA SER A 161 31.42 39.87 -18.52
C SER A 161 32.09 38.87 -19.46
N SER A 162 31.92 39.03 -20.71
CA SER A 162 32.92 39.35 -21.75
C SER A 162 32.41 38.99 -23.13
N THR A 163 32.36 39.97 -23.95
CA THR A 163 32.07 40.12 -25.38
C THR A 163 33.21 39.57 -26.26
N PRO A 164 33.13 39.53 -27.59
CA PRO A 164 32.29 38.71 -28.49
C PRO A 164 33.11 37.95 -29.52
N SER A 165 32.55 37.00 -30.20
CA SER A 165 32.86 36.81 -31.64
C SER A 165 31.69 36.09 -32.32
N ALA A 166 31.18 36.76 -33.29
CA ALA A 166 30.17 36.31 -34.20
C ALA A 166 30.73 35.22 -35.13
N THR A 167 29.97 34.17 -35.34
CA THR A 167 29.85 33.56 -36.66
C THR A 167 28.47 32.87 -36.76
N ALA A 168 27.69 33.37 -37.67
CA ALA A 168 26.41 32.80 -38.08
C ALA A 168 26.62 31.46 -38.75
N SER A 169 25.74 30.50 -38.48
CA SER A 169 25.11 29.69 -39.49
C SER A 169 24.18 28.63 -38.93
N SER A 170 23.02 28.60 -39.57
CA SER A 170 22.14 27.46 -39.79
C SER A 170 21.08 27.18 -38.73
N ALA A 171 19.89 27.63 -39.08
CA ALA A 171 18.62 27.14 -38.60
C ALA A 171 18.57 25.60 -38.69
N ALA A 172 18.52 24.93 -37.54
CA ALA A 172 18.02 23.60 -37.45
C ALA A 172 16.71 23.67 -36.66
N SER A 173 15.64 23.24 -37.31
CA SER A 173 14.33 22.98 -36.69
C SER A 173 14.54 22.22 -35.38
N PRO A 174 13.83 22.55 -34.31
CA PRO A 174 13.82 21.72 -33.12
C PRO A 174 13.05 20.43 -33.44
N SER A 175 13.76 19.39 -33.85
CA SER A 175 13.32 18.03 -33.56
C SER A 175 13.09 18.00 -32.05
N ALA A 176 11.89 17.60 -31.66
CA ALA A 176 11.55 17.32 -30.27
C ALA A 176 12.46 16.18 -29.77
N GLY A 177 13.72 16.52 -29.49
CA GLY A 177 14.69 15.66 -28.84
C GLY A 177 14.22 15.47 -27.40
N GLN A 178 13.89 14.25 -27.06
CA GLN A 178 13.67 13.82 -25.70
C GLN A 178 14.89 14.26 -24.90
N ALA A 179 14.73 15.30 -24.09
CA ALA A 179 15.77 15.71 -23.16
C ALA A 179 16.01 14.54 -22.21
N GLN A 180 17.15 13.88 -22.34
CA GLN A 180 17.58 12.86 -21.39
C GLN A 180 17.76 13.56 -20.05
N THR A 181 16.78 13.38 -19.17
CA THR A 181 16.82 13.94 -17.83
C THR A 181 17.90 13.20 -17.04
N ALA A 182 18.91 13.94 -16.57
CA ALA A 182 19.97 13.34 -15.76
C ALA A 182 19.37 12.75 -14.46
N PRO A 183 19.87 11.59 -13.99
CA PRO A 183 19.39 11.00 -12.73
C PRO A 183 19.46 12.01 -11.59
N GLY A 184 18.38 12.13 -10.82
CA GLY A 184 18.29 13.06 -9.68
C GLY A 184 17.88 14.48 -10.03
N SER A 185 17.76 14.85 -11.31
CA SER A 185 17.20 16.14 -11.70
C SER A 185 15.69 16.09 -11.77
N ALA A 186 15.04 17.25 -11.61
CA ALA A 186 13.61 17.35 -11.82
C ALA A 186 13.22 16.86 -13.23
N ALA A 187 12.15 16.11 -13.32
CA ALA A 187 11.58 15.73 -14.59
C ALA A 187 11.16 17.00 -15.34
N GLY A 188 11.65 17.14 -16.58
CA GLY A 188 11.38 18.32 -17.41
C GLY A 188 9.93 18.41 -17.84
N ALA A 189 9.55 19.58 -18.37
CA ALA A 189 8.23 19.76 -18.97
C ALA A 189 8.01 18.75 -20.12
N GLY A 190 6.83 18.14 -20.16
CA GLY A 190 6.52 17.13 -21.17
C GLY A 190 5.32 16.27 -20.83
N THR A 191 5.05 15.31 -21.71
CA THR A 191 3.97 14.33 -21.53
C THR A 191 4.54 13.06 -20.93
N TYR A 192 3.92 12.63 -19.85
CA TYR A 192 4.30 11.45 -19.08
C TYR A 192 3.16 10.45 -19.02
N ARG A 193 3.50 9.21 -18.74
CA ARG A 193 2.55 8.13 -18.49
C ARG A 193 2.90 7.48 -17.17
N PHE A 194 1.90 7.08 -16.43
CA PHE A 194 2.09 6.27 -15.24
C PHE A 194 1.20 5.03 -15.30
N ARG A 195 1.66 3.96 -14.67
CA ARG A 195 0.92 2.73 -14.45
C ARG A 195 1.24 2.17 -13.08
N PHE A 196 0.29 1.48 -12.49
CA PHE A 196 0.58 0.67 -11.30
C PHE A 196 1.12 -0.68 -11.71
N VAL A 197 2.11 -1.15 -10.94
CA VAL A 197 2.76 -2.45 -11.11
C VAL A 197 2.67 -3.25 -9.82
N MET A 198 2.54 -4.57 -9.93
CA MET A 198 2.60 -5.49 -8.80
C MET A 198 3.76 -6.47 -9.03
N GLY A 199 4.84 -6.27 -8.29
CA GLY A 199 6.13 -6.87 -8.62
C GLY A 199 6.56 -6.48 -10.04
N ASP A 200 6.80 -7.48 -10.89
CA ASP A 200 7.22 -7.26 -12.28
C ASP A 200 6.06 -7.14 -13.29
N LYS A 201 4.81 -7.27 -12.82
CA LYS A 201 3.63 -7.28 -13.70
C LYS A 201 2.91 -5.94 -13.67
N ASP A 202 2.54 -5.47 -14.87
CA ASP A 202 1.66 -4.33 -15.01
C ASP A 202 0.25 -4.70 -14.47
N LEU A 203 -0.22 -3.92 -13.50
CA LEU A 203 -1.54 -4.11 -12.89
C LEU A 203 -2.61 -3.27 -13.58
N THR A 204 -2.22 -2.16 -14.19
CA THR A 204 -3.12 -1.22 -14.87
C THR A 204 -2.57 -0.79 -16.22
N GLU A 205 -3.44 -0.24 -17.05
CA GLU A 205 -3.05 0.44 -18.28
C GLU A 205 -2.37 1.78 -17.98
N ASP A 206 -1.69 2.32 -19.00
CA ASP A 206 -1.06 3.63 -18.94
C ASP A 206 -2.09 4.75 -18.78
N ARG A 207 -1.83 5.66 -17.86
CA ARG A 207 -2.55 6.93 -17.72
C ARG A 207 -1.61 8.07 -18.02
N VAL A 208 -2.11 9.07 -18.75
CA VAL A 208 -1.33 10.22 -19.21
C VAL A 208 -1.49 11.39 -18.26
N PHE A 209 -0.40 12.11 -18.00
CA PHE A 209 -0.38 13.40 -17.32
C PHE A 209 0.70 14.30 -17.93
N VAL A 210 0.63 15.59 -17.62
CA VAL A 210 1.55 16.61 -18.16
C VAL A 210 2.35 17.23 -17.03
N VAL A 211 3.65 17.39 -17.25
CA VAL A 211 4.54 18.21 -16.41
C VAL A 211 4.81 19.52 -17.15
N GLY A 212 4.49 20.66 -16.53
CA GLY A 212 4.63 21.96 -17.17
C GLY A 212 4.74 23.14 -16.23
#